data_763c244228686bfb4ad9e668d7236770
#
_entry.id   763c244228686bfb4ad9e668d7236770
#
_cell.length_a   1.000
_cell.length_b   1.000
_cell.length_c   1.000
_cell.angle_alpha   90.00
_cell.angle_beta   90.00
_cell.angle_gamma   90.00
#
_symmetry.space_group_name_H-M   'P 1'
#
loop_
_entity.id
_entity.type
_entity.pdbx_description
1 polymer ?
#
loop_
_entity_poly.entity_id
_entity_poly.type
_entity_poly.pdbx_seq_one_letter_code
_entity_poly.pdbx_strand_id
1 'polypeptide(L)'
;MTTTLRLATLDDVDELRALMTLSIRRLIGAYFDADRVEASYEIMGLDTQLIEDGTYFTVLSGERIVGCGGWSRRATMFGGDHSGGRSSRLLDPATEAARVRAMYTHPDFARRGIGTRVLAACEAAAAAEGFTVLELVATVAGEPLYAANGFTLVERIDVPTARGIAIPCARMRRGVSVNAVRGANPGG
;
A
#
# COMPACT_ATOMS: atom_id res chain seq x y z
N MET A 1 17.31 -10.95 12.18
CA MET A 1 16.47 -11.73 11.27
C MET A 1 16.61 -11.12 9.90
N THR A 2 17.13 -11.87 8.94
CA THR A 2 17.39 -11.36 7.59
C THR A 2 16.09 -11.47 6.77
N THR A 3 15.70 -10.37 6.12
CA THR A 3 14.56 -10.36 5.20
C THR A 3 15.03 -9.92 3.81
N THR A 4 14.42 -10.47 2.77
CA THR A 4 14.65 -10.06 1.38
C THR A 4 13.43 -9.32 0.83
N LEU A 5 13.64 -8.41 -0.11
CA LEU A 5 12.57 -7.69 -0.80
C LEU A 5 12.71 -7.98 -2.29
N ARG A 6 11.61 -8.34 -2.95
CA ARG A 6 11.52 -8.53 -4.41
C ARG A 6 10.17 -8.06 -4.94
N LEU A 7 10.05 -7.99 -6.25
CA LEU A 7 8.74 -7.85 -6.90
C LEU A 7 7.90 -9.11 -6.68
N ALA A 8 6.61 -8.91 -6.53
CA ALA A 8 5.63 -9.98 -6.50
C ALA A 8 5.41 -10.55 -7.91
N THR A 9 5.06 -11.82 -7.95
CA THR A 9 4.63 -12.53 -9.17
C THR A 9 3.21 -13.06 -9.00
N LEU A 10 2.60 -13.52 -10.08
CA LEU A 10 1.26 -14.13 -10.01
C LEU A 10 1.25 -15.41 -9.18
N ASP A 11 2.39 -16.11 -9.05
CA ASP A 11 2.53 -17.30 -8.20
C ASP A 11 2.40 -16.97 -6.69
N ASP A 12 2.61 -15.70 -6.30
CA ASP A 12 2.48 -15.25 -4.91
C ASP A 12 1.02 -14.98 -4.48
N VAL A 13 0.06 -14.98 -5.40
CA VAL A 13 -1.31 -14.48 -5.19
C VAL A 13 -2.00 -15.14 -4.00
N ASP A 14 -1.91 -16.45 -3.86
CA ASP A 14 -2.59 -17.17 -2.79
C ASP A 14 -1.97 -16.86 -1.42
N GLU A 15 -0.64 -16.78 -1.32
CA GLU A 15 0.05 -16.41 -0.09
C GLU A 15 -0.21 -14.94 0.27
N LEU A 16 -0.26 -14.04 -0.71
CA LEU A 16 -0.61 -12.64 -0.52
C LEU A 16 -2.03 -12.48 0.02
N ARG A 17 -3.01 -13.19 -0.53
CA ARG A 17 -4.39 -13.19 -0.02
C ARG A 17 -4.48 -13.68 1.42
N ALA A 18 -3.76 -14.75 1.75
CA ALA A 18 -3.70 -15.27 3.11
C ALA A 18 -3.07 -14.25 4.08
N LEU A 19 -1.96 -13.62 3.69
CA LEU A 19 -1.31 -12.55 4.46
C LEU A 19 -2.26 -11.37 4.70
N MET A 20 -2.94 -10.89 3.66
CA MET A 20 -3.87 -9.77 3.74
C MET A 20 -5.03 -10.07 4.68
N THR A 21 -5.65 -11.25 4.55
CA THR A 21 -6.72 -11.70 5.42
C THR A 21 -6.28 -11.70 6.89
N LEU A 22 -5.11 -12.27 7.18
CA LEU A 22 -4.56 -12.31 8.53
C LEU A 22 -4.24 -10.91 9.07
N SER A 23 -3.64 -10.05 8.24
CA SER A 23 -3.31 -8.67 8.58
C SER A 23 -4.56 -7.86 8.92
N ILE A 24 -5.60 -7.93 8.08
CA ILE A 24 -6.86 -7.22 8.30
C ILE A 24 -7.50 -7.69 9.61
N ARG A 25 -7.66 -9.00 9.79
CA ARG A 25 -8.29 -9.53 11.01
C ARG A 25 -7.56 -9.15 12.30
N ARG A 26 -6.24 -9.19 12.30
CA ARG A 26 -5.44 -9.01 13.51
C ARG A 26 -5.08 -7.54 13.77
N LEU A 27 -4.71 -6.79 12.75
CA LEU A 27 -4.25 -5.40 12.90
C LEU A 27 -5.40 -4.39 12.83
N ILE A 28 -6.36 -4.57 11.93
CA ILE A 28 -7.56 -3.72 11.87
C ILE A 28 -8.52 -4.09 13.01
N GLY A 29 -8.67 -5.37 13.34
CA GLY A 29 -9.50 -5.84 14.44
C GLY A 29 -9.09 -5.35 15.83
N ALA A 30 -7.88 -4.79 15.98
CA ALA A 30 -7.48 -4.09 17.20
C ALA A 30 -8.18 -2.74 17.39
N TYR A 31 -8.77 -2.17 16.32
CA TYR A 31 -9.41 -0.85 16.30
C TYR A 31 -10.92 -0.92 16.05
N PHE A 32 -11.42 -1.98 15.44
CA PHE A 32 -12.80 -2.11 14.97
C PHE A 32 -13.46 -3.37 15.51
N ASP A 33 -14.79 -3.31 15.66
CA ASP A 33 -15.63 -4.48 15.89
C ASP A 33 -15.68 -5.41 14.66
N ALA A 34 -16.27 -6.59 14.85
CA ALA A 34 -16.33 -7.62 13.81
C ALA A 34 -17.03 -7.14 12.53
N ASP A 35 -18.13 -6.40 12.66
CA ASP A 35 -18.90 -5.92 11.50
C ASP A 35 -18.12 -4.92 10.67
N ARG A 36 -17.37 -4.03 11.33
CA ARG A 36 -16.51 -3.05 10.64
C ARG A 36 -15.25 -3.70 10.03
N VAL A 37 -14.73 -4.75 10.67
CA VAL A 37 -13.63 -5.56 10.07
C VAL A 37 -14.14 -6.24 8.80
N GLU A 38 -15.32 -6.86 8.82
CA GLU A 38 -15.92 -7.46 7.63
C GLU A 38 -16.21 -6.43 6.53
N ALA A 39 -16.72 -5.25 6.89
CA ALA A 39 -16.92 -4.17 5.93
C ALA A 39 -15.60 -3.67 5.30
N SER A 40 -14.50 -3.72 6.06
CA SER A 40 -13.18 -3.30 5.55
C SER A 40 -12.70 -4.13 4.36
N TYR A 41 -13.11 -5.40 4.23
CA TYR A 41 -12.76 -6.23 3.08
C TYR A 41 -13.34 -5.70 1.75
N GLU A 42 -14.39 -4.88 1.77
CA GLU A 42 -14.95 -4.29 0.54
C GLU A 42 -14.01 -3.25 -0.09
N ILE A 43 -13.19 -2.59 0.74
CA ILE A 43 -12.29 -1.51 0.33
C ILE A 43 -10.82 -1.88 0.45
N MET A 44 -10.51 -3.08 0.93
CA MET A 44 -9.17 -3.61 1.13
C MET A 44 -9.04 -4.95 0.38
N GLY A 45 -7.82 -5.29 -0.03
CA GLY A 45 -7.55 -6.57 -0.66
C GLY A 45 -6.41 -6.50 -1.66
N LEU A 46 -6.19 -7.61 -2.35
CA LEU A 46 -5.20 -7.72 -3.41
C LEU A 46 -5.71 -7.01 -4.67
N ASP A 47 -4.82 -6.26 -5.28
CA ASP A 47 -4.98 -5.69 -6.61
C ASP A 47 -3.93 -6.32 -7.53
N THR A 48 -4.35 -7.30 -8.33
CA THR A 48 -3.45 -8.03 -9.25
C THR A 48 -2.89 -7.13 -10.33
N GLN A 49 -3.55 -6.02 -10.66
CA GLN A 49 -3.02 -5.01 -11.58
C GLN A 49 -1.67 -4.44 -11.12
N LEU A 50 -1.42 -4.34 -9.80
CA LEU A 50 -0.13 -3.90 -9.28
C LEU A 50 0.98 -4.92 -9.56
N ILE A 51 0.66 -6.21 -9.57
CA ILE A 51 1.60 -7.29 -9.91
C ILE A 51 1.89 -7.24 -11.42
N GLU A 52 0.85 -7.15 -12.24
CA GLU A 52 0.96 -7.05 -13.70
C GLU A 52 1.73 -5.80 -14.15
N ASP A 53 1.55 -4.68 -13.47
CA ASP A 53 2.27 -3.43 -13.71
C ASP A 53 3.74 -3.47 -13.23
N GLY A 54 4.15 -4.54 -12.51
CA GLY A 54 5.50 -4.68 -11.95
C GLY A 54 5.78 -3.68 -10.80
N THR A 55 4.75 -3.29 -10.06
CA THR A 55 4.83 -2.24 -9.02
C THR A 55 4.48 -2.74 -7.62
N TYR A 56 4.30 -4.04 -7.44
CA TYR A 56 4.00 -4.68 -6.17
C TYR A 56 5.20 -5.42 -5.60
N PHE A 57 5.52 -5.16 -4.34
CA PHE A 57 6.68 -5.72 -3.66
C PHE A 57 6.25 -6.69 -2.56
N THR A 58 7.07 -7.72 -2.34
CA THR A 58 6.99 -8.66 -1.22
C THR A 58 8.25 -8.60 -0.37
N VAL A 59 8.08 -8.75 0.94
CA VAL A 59 9.18 -8.96 1.89
C VAL A 59 9.08 -10.37 2.42
N LEU A 60 10.16 -11.13 2.25
CA LEU A 60 10.25 -12.52 2.68
C LEU A 60 11.12 -12.66 3.93
N SER A 61 10.77 -13.59 4.79
CA SER A 61 11.60 -14.10 5.89
C SER A 61 11.78 -15.60 5.67
N GLY A 62 12.95 -16.01 5.21
CA GLY A 62 13.11 -17.30 4.56
C GLY A 62 12.28 -17.34 3.28
N GLU A 63 11.45 -18.38 3.11
CA GLU A 63 10.54 -18.54 1.96
C GLU A 63 9.18 -17.86 2.18
N ARG A 64 8.84 -17.47 3.41
CA ARG A 64 7.52 -16.95 3.78
C ARG A 64 7.40 -15.46 3.48
N ILE A 65 6.31 -15.04 2.84
CA ILE A 65 5.95 -13.64 2.68
C ILE A 65 5.43 -13.09 4.03
N VAL A 66 6.12 -12.07 4.55
CA VAL A 66 5.81 -11.44 5.85
C VAL A 66 5.37 -9.99 5.73
N GLY A 67 5.40 -9.45 4.53
CA GLY A 67 4.87 -8.13 4.21
C GLY A 67 4.80 -7.90 2.72
N CYS A 68 3.93 -7.00 2.32
CA CYS A 68 3.74 -6.63 0.92
C CYS A 68 3.20 -5.20 0.81
N GLY A 69 3.24 -4.68 -0.39
CA GLY A 69 2.69 -3.39 -0.73
C GLY A 69 3.24 -2.90 -2.06
N GLY A 70 2.59 -1.91 -2.61
CA GLY A 70 3.01 -1.39 -3.90
C GLY A 70 2.64 0.06 -4.12
N TRP A 71 2.95 0.50 -5.30
CA TRP A 71 2.57 1.80 -5.80
C TRP A 71 1.88 1.67 -7.16
N SER A 72 1.22 2.71 -7.61
CA SER A 72 0.54 2.70 -8.90
C SER A 72 0.70 4.03 -9.62
N ARG A 73 0.97 3.93 -10.91
CA ARG A 73 0.86 5.03 -11.87
C ARG A 73 -0.57 5.26 -12.37
N ARG A 74 -1.55 4.51 -11.80
CA ARG A 74 -2.96 4.61 -12.19
C ARG A 74 -3.76 5.37 -11.15
N ALA A 75 -4.90 5.94 -11.58
CA ALA A 75 -5.71 6.82 -10.76
C ALA A 75 -6.47 6.12 -9.63
N THR A 76 -6.58 4.79 -9.62
CA THR A 76 -7.22 4.05 -8.53
C THR A 76 -6.58 4.38 -7.19
N MET A 77 -7.36 4.90 -6.24
CA MET A 77 -6.87 5.37 -4.95
C MET A 77 -6.73 4.27 -3.91
N PHE A 78 -7.67 3.34 -3.84
CA PHE A 78 -7.70 2.21 -2.91
C PHE A 78 -8.56 1.06 -3.47
N GLY A 79 -8.64 -0.04 -2.70
CA GLY A 79 -9.42 -1.22 -3.07
C GLY A 79 -8.58 -2.34 -3.70
N GLY A 80 -9.20 -3.50 -3.87
CA GLY A 80 -8.65 -4.67 -4.54
C GLY A 80 -9.38 -4.98 -5.85
N ASP A 81 -9.14 -6.17 -6.41
CA ASP A 81 -9.76 -6.61 -7.67
C ASP A 81 -11.29 -6.58 -7.65
N HIS A 82 -11.88 -6.83 -6.49
CA HIS A 82 -13.33 -6.89 -6.25
C HIS A 82 -13.96 -5.51 -5.98
N SER A 83 -13.16 -4.46 -5.78
CA SER A 83 -13.67 -3.15 -5.38
C SER A 83 -14.20 -2.38 -6.59
N GLY A 84 -15.32 -1.66 -6.39
CA GLY A 84 -15.86 -0.72 -7.38
C GLY A 84 -15.02 0.57 -7.49
N GLY A 85 -15.33 1.40 -8.51
CA GLY A 85 -14.73 2.72 -8.65
C GLY A 85 -13.26 2.72 -9.10
N ARG A 86 -12.74 1.62 -9.60
CA ARG A 86 -11.38 1.51 -10.13
C ARG A 86 -11.24 2.29 -11.42
N SER A 87 -10.07 2.88 -11.62
CA SER A 87 -9.72 3.63 -12.83
C SER A 87 -8.35 3.20 -13.34
N SER A 88 -8.32 2.72 -14.57
CA SER A 88 -7.08 2.36 -15.25
C SER A 88 -6.35 3.56 -15.87
N ARG A 89 -6.92 4.78 -15.77
CA ARG A 89 -6.30 6.00 -16.28
C ARG A 89 -4.90 6.18 -15.69
N LEU A 90 -3.94 6.42 -16.55
CA LEU A 90 -2.58 6.75 -16.12
C LEU A 90 -2.52 8.17 -15.55
N LEU A 91 -1.75 8.32 -14.49
CA LEU A 91 -1.44 9.60 -13.87
C LEU A 91 -0.31 10.29 -14.63
N ASP A 92 -0.36 11.62 -14.69
CA ASP A 92 0.73 12.43 -15.20
C ASP A 92 1.76 12.69 -14.09
N PRO A 93 2.99 12.16 -14.19
CA PRO A 93 4.01 12.36 -13.16
C PRO A 93 4.36 13.82 -12.88
N ALA A 94 4.18 14.70 -13.87
CA ALA A 94 4.49 16.12 -13.72
C ALA A 94 3.50 16.87 -12.83
N THR A 95 2.26 16.41 -12.75
CA THR A 95 1.15 17.15 -12.10
C THR A 95 0.39 16.36 -11.05
N GLU A 96 0.47 15.03 -11.08
CA GLU A 96 -0.29 14.14 -10.21
C GLU A 96 0.62 13.32 -9.29
N ALA A 97 0.07 12.85 -8.16
CA ALA A 97 0.79 12.02 -7.20
C ALA A 97 0.66 10.53 -7.54
N ALA A 98 1.77 9.77 -7.46
CA ALA A 98 1.71 8.32 -7.49
C ALA A 98 0.93 7.77 -6.27
N ARG A 99 0.22 6.65 -6.46
CA ARG A 99 -0.60 6.03 -5.40
C ARG A 99 0.20 4.95 -4.68
N VAL A 100 0.35 5.04 -3.35
CA VAL A 100 0.83 3.92 -2.53
C VAL A 100 -0.38 3.08 -2.12
N ARG A 101 -0.31 1.77 -2.33
CA ARG A 101 -1.49 0.91 -2.22
C ARG A 101 -1.19 -0.47 -1.63
N ALA A 102 -2.24 -1.10 -1.10
CA ALA A 102 -2.27 -2.50 -0.70
C ALA A 102 -1.09 -2.91 0.22
N MET A 103 -0.82 -2.09 1.22
CA MET A 103 0.26 -2.29 2.21
C MET A 103 -0.21 -3.20 3.34
N TYR A 104 0.39 -4.38 3.49
CA TYR A 104 0.06 -5.34 4.55
C TYR A 104 1.34 -5.89 5.19
N THR A 105 1.25 -6.19 6.48
CA THR A 105 2.34 -6.80 7.25
C THR A 105 1.77 -7.94 8.09
N HIS A 106 2.49 -9.05 8.14
CA HIS A 106 2.13 -10.18 9.02
C HIS A 106 2.16 -9.71 10.48
N PRO A 107 1.12 -9.98 11.29
CA PRO A 107 1.03 -9.47 12.66
C PRO A 107 2.25 -9.76 13.52
N ASP A 108 2.81 -10.98 13.45
CA ASP A 108 3.97 -11.39 14.23
C ASP A 108 5.29 -10.69 13.76
N PHE A 109 5.25 -10.02 12.63
CA PHE A 109 6.35 -9.24 12.06
C PHE A 109 6.09 -7.73 12.08
N ALA A 110 4.98 -7.29 12.66
CA ALA A 110 4.67 -5.88 12.82
C ALA A 110 5.73 -5.14 13.64
N ARG A 111 5.90 -3.83 13.40
CA ARG A 111 6.86 -2.96 14.11
C ARG A 111 8.34 -3.33 13.93
N ARG A 112 8.67 -4.11 12.88
CA ARG A 112 10.06 -4.50 12.54
C ARG A 112 10.60 -3.82 11.29
N GLY A 113 10.02 -2.69 10.88
CA GLY A 113 10.47 -1.89 9.73
C GLY A 113 10.04 -2.41 8.36
N ILE A 114 9.23 -3.49 8.28
CA ILE A 114 8.80 -4.08 7.00
C ILE A 114 8.03 -3.06 6.14
N GLY A 115 7.05 -2.38 6.73
CA GLY A 115 6.27 -1.36 6.00
C GLY A 115 7.14 -0.20 5.51
N THR A 116 8.08 0.28 6.32
CA THR A 116 9.05 1.33 5.93
C THR A 116 9.91 0.87 4.75
N ARG A 117 10.35 -0.38 4.75
CA ARG A 117 11.15 -0.95 3.65
C ARG A 117 10.36 -1.01 2.34
N VAL A 118 9.10 -1.43 2.39
CA VAL A 118 8.22 -1.45 1.22
C VAL A 118 7.96 -0.02 0.72
N LEU A 119 7.68 0.93 1.62
CA LEU A 119 7.50 2.34 1.26
C LEU A 119 8.71 2.92 0.55
N ALA A 120 9.92 2.62 1.03
CA ALA A 120 11.15 3.08 0.39
C ALA A 120 11.30 2.52 -1.04
N ALA A 121 10.94 1.25 -1.27
CA ALA A 121 10.95 0.65 -2.60
C ALA A 121 9.90 1.29 -3.52
N CYS A 122 8.68 1.54 -3.02
CA CYS A 122 7.63 2.24 -3.75
C CYS A 122 8.07 3.65 -4.15
N GLU A 123 8.69 4.39 -3.23
CA GLU A 123 9.19 5.74 -3.48
C GLU A 123 10.27 5.76 -4.56
N ALA A 124 11.27 4.87 -4.46
CA ALA A 124 12.34 4.78 -5.45
C ALA A 124 11.81 4.44 -6.84
N ALA A 125 10.86 3.49 -6.93
CA ALA A 125 10.26 3.09 -8.19
C ALA A 125 9.38 4.20 -8.81
N ALA A 126 8.58 4.89 -8.00
CA ALA A 126 7.76 6.02 -8.45
C ALA A 126 8.64 7.21 -8.89
N ALA A 127 9.72 7.50 -8.16
CA ALA A 127 10.71 8.53 -8.54
C ALA A 127 11.36 8.23 -9.87
N ALA A 128 11.70 6.97 -10.15
CA ALA A 128 12.28 6.52 -11.42
C ALA A 128 11.34 6.77 -12.62
N GLU A 129 10.02 6.82 -12.37
CA GLU A 129 9.02 7.18 -13.40
C GLU A 129 8.66 8.68 -13.40
N GLY A 130 9.40 9.50 -12.66
CA GLY A 130 9.26 10.95 -12.66
C GLY A 130 8.24 11.52 -11.67
N PHE A 131 7.63 10.69 -10.84
CA PHE A 131 6.73 11.19 -9.80
C PHE A 131 7.49 11.89 -8.69
N THR A 132 7.02 13.08 -8.32
CA THR A 132 7.60 13.89 -7.24
C THR A 132 6.79 13.86 -5.96
N VAL A 133 5.61 13.25 -5.98
CA VAL A 133 4.68 13.17 -4.84
C VAL A 133 4.08 11.78 -4.76
N LEU A 134 3.96 11.28 -3.53
CA LEU A 134 3.22 10.07 -3.17
C LEU A 134 1.94 10.44 -2.42
N GLU A 135 0.87 9.72 -2.70
CA GLU A 135 -0.42 9.87 -2.03
C GLU A 135 -1.03 8.50 -1.71
N LEU A 136 -1.77 8.40 -0.62
CA LEU A 136 -2.43 7.17 -0.19
C LEU A 136 -3.67 7.45 0.64
N VAL A 137 -4.49 6.41 0.81
CA VAL A 137 -5.56 6.35 1.79
C VAL A 137 -5.16 5.34 2.86
N ALA A 138 -4.92 5.83 4.06
CA ALA A 138 -4.55 5.04 5.22
C ALA A 138 -5.78 4.60 6.01
N THR A 139 -5.80 3.35 6.45
CA THR A 139 -6.68 2.92 7.54
C THR A 139 -6.13 3.40 8.87
N VAL A 140 -6.95 3.37 9.93
CA VAL A 140 -6.53 3.76 11.29
C VAL A 140 -5.29 2.98 11.77
N ALA A 141 -5.17 1.71 11.41
CA ALA A 141 -4.01 0.88 11.77
C ALA A 141 -2.74 1.25 10.99
N GLY A 142 -2.88 1.74 9.76
CA GLY A 142 -1.76 2.09 8.87
C GLY A 142 -1.24 3.51 9.08
N GLU A 143 -2.06 4.43 9.57
CA GLU A 143 -1.72 5.86 9.69
C GLU A 143 -0.41 6.13 10.45
N PRO A 144 -0.12 5.45 11.60
CA PRO A 144 1.13 5.67 12.31
C PRO A 144 2.38 5.31 11.49
N LEU A 145 2.31 4.30 10.62
CA LEU A 145 3.41 3.95 9.72
C LEU A 145 3.70 5.11 8.76
N TYR A 146 2.66 5.63 8.13
CA TYR A 146 2.80 6.69 7.12
C TYR A 146 3.26 7.99 7.75
N ALA A 147 2.71 8.38 8.90
CA ALA A 147 3.15 9.57 9.64
C ALA A 147 4.64 9.47 10.04
N ALA A 148 5.09 8.30 10.54
CA ALA A 148 6.49 8.05 10.86
C ALA A 148 7.43 8.09 9.64
N ASN A 149 6.89 7.92 8.43
CA ASN A 149 7.61 8.01 7.15
C ASN A 149 7.36 9.35 6.42
N GLY A 150 6.94 10.40 7.14
CA GLY A 150 6.86 11.76 6.64
C GLY A 150 5.62 12.09 5.80
N PHE A 151 4.62 11.21 5.76
CA PHE A 151 3.33 11.56 5.16
C PHE A 151 2.54 12.48 6.10
N THR A 152 1.92 13.49 5.53
CA THR A 152 1.04 14.43 6.23
C THR A 152 -0.42 14.20 5.87
N LEU A 153 -1.30 14.42 6.83
CA LEU A 153 -2.74 14.34 6.64
C LEU A 153 -3.19 15.44 5.68
N VAL A 154 -3.93 15.06 4.64
CA VAL A 154 -4.63 15.98 3.73
C VAL A 154 -6.07 16.17 4.20
N GLU A 155 -6.78 15.05 4.41
CA GLU A 155 -8.16 15.06 4.90
C GLU A 155 -8.55 13.74 5.57
N ARG A 156 -9.58 13.77 6.40
CA ARG A 156 -10.28 12.59 6.90
C ARG A 156 -11.42 12.25 5.96
N ILE A 157 -11.58 10.98 5.65
CA ILE A 157 -12.65 10.49 4.77
C ILE A 157 -13.32 9.28 5.39
N ASP A 158 -14.62 9.20 5.23
CA ASP A 158 -15.39 8.01 5.57
C ASP A 158 -15.73 7.27 4.26
N VAL A 159 -15.10 6.11 4.05
CA VAL A 159 -15.30 5.33 2.83
C VAL A 159 -16.56 4.47 3.01
N PRO A 160 -17.61 4.69 2.21
CA PRO A 160 -18.83 3.92 2.32
C PRO A 160 -18.62 2.48 1.81
N THR A 161 -19.33 1.53 2.44
CA THR A 161 -19.38 0.14 1.99
C THR A 161 -20.82 -0.26 1.64
N ALA A 162 -20.97 -1.34 0.87
CA ALA A 162 -22.28 -1.86 0.51
C ALA A 162 -23.09 -2.35 1.73
N ARG A 163 -22.41 -2.66 2.83
CA ARG A 163 -23.02 -3.01 4.12
C ARG A 163 -23.61 -1.80 4.88
N GLY A 164 -23.45 -0.57 4.33
CA GLY A 164 -23.89 0.65 5.00
C GLY A 164 -23.00 1.08 6.18
N ILE A 165 -21.85 0.45 6.36
CA ILE A 165 -20.85 0.78 7.37
C ILE A 165 -19.75 1.61 6.71
N ALA A 166 -19.52 2.83 7.19
CA ALA A 166 -18.42 3.65 6.72
C ALA A 166 -17.11 3.28 7.43
N ILE A 167 -16.03 3.20 6.68
CA ILE A 167 -14.70 2.93 7.20
C ILE A 167 -13.92 4.25 7.28
N PRO A 168 -13.58 4.72 8.49
CA PRO A 168 -12.79 5.94 8.65
C PRO A 168 -11.37 5.74 8.14
N CYS A 169 -10.95 6.62 7.25
CA CYS A 169 -9.65 6.61 6.62
C CYS A 169 -9.03 8.02 6.63
N ALA A 170 -7.73 8.07 6.35
CA ALA A 170 -6.98 9.31 6.20
C ALA A 170 -6.35 9.36 4.80
N ARG A 171 -6.65 10.38 4.02
CA ARG A 171 -5.87 10.68 2.83
C ARG A 171 -4.60 11.40 3.26
N MET A 172 -3.46 10.83 2.89
CA MET A 172 -2.15 11.33 3.30
C MET A 172 -1.24 11.51 2.10
N ARG A 173 -0.30 12.45 2.19
CA ARG A 173 0.56 12.84 1.08
C ARG A 173 1.98 13.14 1.56
N ARG A 174 2.98 12.87 0.69
CA ARG A 174 4.37 13.21 0.94
C ARG A 174 5.09 13.53 -0.37
N GLY A 175 6.02 14.50 -0.36
CA GLY A 175 6.99 14.68 -1.43
C GLY A 175 7.98 13.50 -1.50
N VAL A 176 8.44 13.15 -2.68
CA VAL A 176 9.53 12.19 -2.89
C VAL A 176 10.83 12.80 -2.38
N SER A 177 11.63 12.02 -1.64
CA SER A 177 12.89 12.51 -1.09
C SER A 177 13.95 12.73 -2.19
N VAL A 178 14.79 13.74 -2.02
CA VAL A 178 15.87 14.08 -2.99
C VAL A 178 16.82 12.90 -3.23
N ASN A 179 17.01 12.03 -2.23
CA ASN A 179 17.84 10.85 -2.35
C ASN A 179 17.23 9.76 -3.25
N ALA A 180 15.90 9.64 -3.30
CA ALA A 180 15.21 8.72 -4.20
C ALA A 180 15.35 9.15 -5.66
N VAL A 181 15.31 10.46 -5.92
CA VAL A 181 15.49 11.03 -7.27
C VAL A 181 16.91 10.81 -7.80
N ARG A 182 17.94 10.92 -6.95
CA ARG A 182 19.35 10.71 -7.36
C ARG A 182 19.69 9.24 -7.62
N GLY A 183 19.05 8.30 -6.95
CA GLY A 183 19.23 6.86 -7.17
C GLY A 183 18.58 6.35 -8.46
N ALA A 184 17.66 7.10 -9.03
CA ALA A 184 16.95 6.76 -10.27
C ALA A 184 17.70 7.19 -11.56
N ASN A 185 18.78 7.95 -11.45
CA ASN A 185 19.57 8.39 -12.60
C ASN A 185 21.02 7.84 -12.53
N PRO A 186 21.29 6.56 -12.89
CA PRO A 186 22.64 5.99 -12.95
C PRO A 186 23.23 6.17 -14.35
N GLY A 187 23.39 7.40 -14.82
CA GLY A 187 23.93 7.61 -16.14
C GLY A 187 24.04 9.08 -16.52
N GLY A 188 25.12 9.69 -16.10
CA GLY A 188 25.71 10.87 -16.67
C GLY A 188 27.07 10.49 -17.20
#